data_a7518c9cb301869117adf79951e5da16
#
_entry.id   a7518c9cb301869117adf79951e5da16
#
_cell.length_a   1.000
_cell.length_b   1.000
_cell.length_c   1.000
_cell.angle_alpha   90.00
_cell.angle_beta   90.00
_cell.angle_gamma   90.00
#
_symmetry.space_group_name_H-M   'P 1'
#
loop_
_entity.id
_entity.type
_entity.pdbx_description
1 polymer ?
#
loop_
_entity_poly.entity_id
_entity_poly.type
_entity_poly.pdbx_seq_one_letter_code
_entity_poly.pdbx_strand_id
1 'polypeptide(L)'
;KIDDLIVVEVESERDALLLENNLIKELQPKYNILLKDGKTYPWICIKNELFPRVFITRRYVKDGSKFYGPYSSSNHAHNLIQLINSLFKLRDCKNNFTQELIDNHHYKPCLNLHIHRCGGVCVGKISQQEYDDQIAQIVTILKGDVTKLIREFKQKMLSAASELNFELAQDYKQRIELLENHYSKSLVVNPAISDVDVFTLIFDGADVFGNFLRIQSGAIIQSLNVEYKMRIEESQESVLTLFMGDILTKTGSLSKEIIVPFLPDNDFEGHTLHIPQRGDKLSLLELSRKN
;
A
#
# COMPACT_ATOMS: atom_id res chain seq x y z
N LYS A 1 -19.93 5.76 -36.35
CA LYS A 1 -19.11 5.31 -37.48
C LYS A 1 -17.75 4.98 -36.93
N ILE A 2 -17.30 3.75 -37.13
CA ILE A 2 -15.92 3.32 -36.82
C ILE A 2 -15.11 3.66 -38.08
N ASP A 3 -14.05 4.44 -37.93
CA ASP A 3 -13.22 4.88 -39.05
C ASP A 3 -11.98 3.97 -39.20
N ASP A 4 -11.47 3.39 -38.08
CA ASP A 4 -10.32 2.51 -38.10
C ASP A 4 -10.36 1.56 -36.89
N LEU A 5 -9.67 0.41 -36.98
CA LEU A 5 -9.53 -0.60 -35.94
C LEU A 5 -8.07 -1.01 -35.83
N ILE A 6 -7.49 -0.80 -34.63
CA ILE A 6 -6.13 -1.23 -34.31
C ILE A 6 -6.23 -2.41 -33.35
N VAL A 7 -5.57 -3.52 -33.70
CA VAL A 7 -5.47 -4.72 -32.84
C VAL A 7 -4.05 -4.79 -32.30
N VAL A 8 -3.94 -4.93 -30.98
CA VAL A 8 -2.66 -5.14 -30.28
C VAL A 8 -2.72 -6.49 -29.58
N GLU A 9 -1.86 -7.42 -30.01
CA GLU A 9 -1.73 -8.71 -29.36
C GLU A 9 -0.82 -8.58 -28.13
N VAL A 10 -1.19 -9.25 -27.05
CA VAL A 10 -0.45 -9.30 -25.78
C VAL A 10 -0.33 -10.73 -25.29
N GLU A 11 0.66 -11.00 -24.42
CA GLU A 11 0.99 -12.37 -24.00
C GLU A 11 -0.02 -12.97 -23.00
N SER A 12 -0.78 -12.14 -22.27
CA SER A 12 -1.75 -12.59 -21.28
C SER A 12 -2.97 -11.68 -21.23
N GLU A 13 -4.09 -12.22 -20.73
CA GLU A 13 -5.31 -11.48 -20.43
C GLU A 13 -5.05 -10.32 -19.44
N ARG A 14 -4.18 -10.53 -18.46
CA ARG A 14 -3.72 -9.49 -17.54
C ARG A 14 -3.07 -8.32 -18.26
N ASP A 15 -2.24 -8.61 -19.26
CA ASP A 15 -1.57 -7.56 -20.04
C ASP A 15 -2.57 -6.84 -20.95
N ALA A 16 -3.60 -7.53 -21.45
CA ALA A 16 -4.70 -6.92 -22.19
C ALA A 16 -5.47 -5.91 -21.33
N LEU A 17 -5.88 -6.30 -20.11
CA LEU A 17 -6.56 -5.40 -19.16
C LEU A 17 -5.71 -4.21 -18.76
N LEU A 18 -4.40 -4.41 -18.56
CA LEU A 18 -3.46 -3.32 -18.25
C LEU A 18 -3.31 -2.36 -19.43
N LEU A 19 -3.19 -2.90 -20.63
CA LEU A 19 -3.08 -2.09 -21.86
C LEU A 19 -4.35 -1.28 -22.11
N GLU A 20 -5.52 -1.91 -22.00
CA GLU A 20 -6.82 -1.24 -22.13
C GLU A 20 -6.95 -0.07 -21.14
N ASN A 21 -6.67 -0.30 -19.86
CA ASN A 21 -6.71 0.73 -18.83
C ASN A 21 -5.76 1.90 -19.14
N ASN A 22 -4.55 1.60 -19.60
CA ASN A 22 -3.58 2.63 -19.98
C ASN A 22 -4.05 3.43 -21.19
N LEU A 23 -4.57 2.79 -22.22
CA LEU A 23 -5.09 3.44 -23.41
C LEU A 23 -6.32 4.31 -23.10
N ILE A 24 -7.24 3.84 -22.25
CA ILE A 24 -8.39 4.64 -21.83
C ILE A 24 -7.94 5.90 -21.08
N LYS A 25 -6.93 5.81 -20.21
CA LYS A 25 -6.39 6.95 -19.46
C LYS A 25 -5.59 7.92 -20.35
N GLU A 26 -4.87 7.40 -21.32
CA GLU A 26 -4.08 8.21 -22.26
C GLU A 26 -4.96 8.93 -23.29
N LEU A 27 -5.84 8.17 -23.95
CA LEU A 27 -6.65 8.67 -25.07
C LEU A 27 -7.96 9.35 -24.63
N GLN A 28 -8.41 9.14 -23.38
CA GLN A 28 -9.66 9.67 -22.83
C GLN A 28 -10.86 9.52 -23.79
N PRO A 29 -11.12 8.32 -24.33
CA PRO A 29 -12.10 8.11 -25.39
C PRO A 29 -13.50 8.52 -24.92
N LYS A 30 -14.28 9.13 -25.84
CA LYS A 30 -15.57 9.76 -25.52
C LYS A 30 -16.59 8.79 -24.90
N TYR A 31 -16.56 7.53 -25.31
CA TYR A 31 -17.57 6.53 -24.96
C TYR A 31 -17.13 5.56 -23.85
N ASN A 32 -15.84 5.47 -23.56
CA ASN A 32 -15.35 4.73 -22.38
C ASN A 32 -15.37 5.66 -21.17
N ILE A 33 -16.38 5.53 -20.32
CA ILE A 33 -16.53 6.37 -19.13
C ILE A 33 -15.90 5.74 -17.92
N LEU A 34 -15.96 4.41 -17.84
CA LEU A 34 -15.21 3.65 -16.87
C LEU A 34 -13.70 3.92 -17.03
N LEU A 35 -12.96 3.81 -15.92
CA LEU A 35 -11.51 3.97 -15.84
C LEU A 35 -10.96 5.40 -16.13
N LYS A 36 -11.80 6.41 -16.30
CA LYS A 36 -11.39 7.83 -16.45
C LYS A 36 -11.18 8.57 -15.15
N ASP A 37 -11.30 7.89 -13.98
CA ASP A 37 -11.12 8.55 -12.69
C ASP A 37 -9.72 9.18 -12.59
N GLY A 38 -9.70 10.51 -12.60
CA GLY A 38 -8.49 11.33 -12.49
C GLY A 38 -8.00 11.55 -11.07
N LYS A 39 -8.67 10.97 -10.06
CA LYS A 39 -8.24 11.12 -8.66
C LYS A 39 -6.86 10.48 -8.47
N THR A 40 -5.89 11.28 -8.10
CA THR A 40 -4.54 10.83 -7.78
C THR A 40 -4.46 10.51 -6.30
N TYR A 41 -4.38 9.22 -6.00
CA TYR A 41 -4.20 8.74 -4.63
C TYR A 41 -2.75 8.88 -4.16
N PRO A 42 -2.51 9.16 -2.87
CA PRO A 42 -1.16 9.21 -2.33
C PRO A 42 -0.53 7.83 -2.20
N TRP A 43 0.77 7.78 -2.41
CA TRP A 43 1.64 6.63 -2.22
C TRP A 43 2.68 6.93 -1.16
N ILE A 44 3.15 5.92 -0.44
CA ILE A 44 4.38 5.99 0.34
C ILE A 44 5.51 5.45 -0.52
N CYS A 45 6.52 6.28 -0.77
CA CYS A 45 7.67 5.97 -1.58
C CYS A 45 8.89 5.72 -0.70
N ILE A 46 9.55 4.58 -0.91
CA ILE A 46 10.91 4.32 -0.43
C ILE A 46 11.84 4.59 -1.61
N LYS A 47 12.60 5.69 -1.53
CA LYS A 47 13.44 6.15 -2.63
C LYS A 47 14.61 5.22 -2.88
N ASN A 48 14.93 4.96 -4.15
CA ASN A 48 16.11 4.20 -4.54
C ASN A 48 17.36 5.09 -4.45
N GLU A 49 17.97 5.13 -3.29
CA GLU A 49 19.19 5.91 -3.00
C GLU A 49 19.93 5.33 -1.79
N LEU A 50 21.19 5.70 -1.61
CA LEU A 50 21.94 5.35 -0.41
C LEU A 50 21.26 5.99 0.82
N PHE A 51 20.95 5.20 1.85
CA PHE A 51 20.09 5.58 2.97
C PHE A 51 18.72 6.08 2.49
N PRO A 52 17.80 5.20 2.03
CA PRO A 52 16.54 5.54 1.42
C PRO A 52 15.68 6.49 2.26
N ARG A 53 15.14 7.55 1.64
CA ARG A 53 14.08 8.36 2.26
C ARG A 53 12.73 7.69 2.10
N VAL A 54 11.87 7.90 3.09
CA VAL A 54 10.48 7.42 3.07
C VAL A 54 9.56 8.65 3.14
N PHE A 55 8.71 8.84 2.13
CA PHE A 55 7.86 10.01 2.03
C PHE A 55 6.58 9.75 1.22
N ILE A 56 5.59 10.63 1.36
CA ILE A 56 4.35 10.58 0.60
C ILE A 56 4.52 11.26 -0.74
N THR A 57 4.03 10.63 -1.80
CA THR A 57 4.00 11.20 -3.15
C THR A 57 2.72 10.82 -3.88
N ARG A 58 2.30 11.65 -4.85
CA ARG A 58 1.23 11.31 -5.80
C ARG A 58 1.78 10.99 -7.19
N ARG A 59 3.09 11.09 -7.38
CA ARG A 59 3.75 10.80 -8.65
C ARG A 59 4.43 9.44 -8.55
N TYR A 60 4.06 8.55 -9.46
CA TYR A 60 4.74 7.28 -9.65
C TYR A 60 5.87 7.49 -10.67
N VAL A 61 7.11 7.14 -10.30
CA VAL A 61 8.28 7.29 -11.17
C VAL A 61 9.02 5.95 -11.22
N LYS A 62 9.29 5.46 -12.43
CA LYS A 62 10.04 4.22 -12.64
C LYS A 62 11.56 4.48 -12.56
N ASP A 63 12.08 4.71 -11.36
CA ASP A 63 13.50 4.98 -11.09
C ASP A 63 14.13 3.96 -10.11
N GLY A 64 13.48 2.81 -9.95
CA GLY A 64 13.88 1.78 -9.00
C GLY A 64 13.38 2.02 -7.56
N SER A 65 12.69 3.14 -7.29
CA SER A 65 12.04 3.38 -6.00
C SER A 65 10.87 2.42 -5.80
N LYS A 66 10.61 2.05 -4.54
CA LYS A 66 9.48 1.18 -4.18
C LYS A 66 8.31 2.04 -3.73
N PHE A 67 7.12 1.72 -4.25
CA PHE A 67 5.88 2.44 -3.94
C PHE A 67 4.91 1.50 -3.23
N TYR A 68 4.31 2.00 -2.14
CA TYR A 68 3.31 1.29 -1.33
C TYR A 68 2.02 2.11 -1.32
N GLY A 69 0.91 1.45 -1.53
CA GLY A 69 -0.40 2.08 -1.72
C GLY A 69 -1.06 1.59 -3.01
N PRO A 70 -1.91 2.36 -3.68
CA PRO A 70 -2.36 3.71 -3.29
C PRO A 70 -3.23 3.72 -2.02
N TYR A 71 -3.18 4.82 -1.26
CA TYR A 71 -4.01 5.00 -0.07
C TYR A 71 -5.25 5.83 -0.41
N SER A 72 -6.42 5.39 0.06
CA SER A 72 -7.71 6.08 -0.18
C SER A 72 -7.76 7.49 0.40
N SER A 73 -7.04 7.71 1.50
CA SER A 73 -7.02 8.98 2.23
C SER A 73 -5.59 9.45 2.45
N SER A 74 -5.37 10.76 2.20
CA SER A 74 -4.10 11.40 2.56
C SER A 74 -3.83 11.32 4.06
N ASN A 75 -4.88 11.38 4.90
CA ASN A 75 -4.74 11.27 6.35
C ASN A 75 -4.21 9.89 6.77
N HIS A 76 -4.67 8.82 6.12
CA HIS A 76 -4.16 7.47 6.40
C HIS A 76 -2.67 7.36 6.08
N ALA A 77 -2.25 7.82 4.89
CA ALA A 77 -0.84 7.84 4.51
C ALA A 77 0.01 8.70 5.47
N HIS A 78 -0.50 9.86 5.91
CA HIS A 78 0.20 10.72 6.88
C HIS A 78 0.32 10.06 8.26
N ASN A 79 -0.74 9.43 8.77
CA ASN A 79 -0.70 8.73 10.05
C ASN A 79 0.33 7.59 10.02
N LEU A 80 0.42 6.87 8.91
CA LEU A 80 1.40 5.79 8.75
C LEU A 80 2.83 6.32 8.67
N ILE A 81 3.08 7.43 7.98
CA ILE A 81 4.39 8.11 7.99
C ILE A 81 4.74 8.64 9.38
N GLN A 82 3.78 9.19 10.12
CA GLN A 82 4.00 9.63 11.50
C GLN A 82 4.39 8.46 12.41
N LEU A 83 3.70 7.31 12.29
CA LEU A 83 4.08 6.08 12.99
C LEU A 83 5.50 5.66 12.65
N ILE A 84 5.85 5.57 11.36
CA ILE A 84 7.19 5.22 10.89
C ILE A 84 8.24 6.16 11.47
N ASN A 85 8.01 7.47 11.44
CA ASN A 85 8.95 8.46 11.99
C ASN A 85 9.05 8.43 13.52
N SER A 86 8.03 7.93 14.22
CA SER A 86 8.06 7.73 15.67
C SER A 86 8.85 6.48 16.05
N LEU A 87 8.86 5.46 15.19
CA LEU A 87 9.58 4.20 15.41
C LEU A 87 11.03 4.25 14.96
N PHE A 88 11.33 5.00 13.90
CA PHE A 88 12.61 5.01 13.21
C PHE A 88 13.11 6.45 13.01
N LYS A 89 14.41 6.64 13.22
CA LYS A 89 15.07 7.95 13.07
C LYS A 89 15.60 8.12 11.63
N LEU A 90 14.68 8.12 10.67
CA LEU A 90 15.04 8.23 9.25
C LEU A 90 15.52 9.64 8.88
N ARG A 91 16.30 9.71 7.81
CA ARG A 91 16.63 10.99 7.21
C ARG A 91 15.49 11.50 6.33
N ASP A 92 15.32 12.82 6.29
CA ASP A 92 14.40 13.54 5.38
C ASP A 92 15.12 14.49 4.42
N CYS A 93 16.42 14.74 4.66
CA CYS A 93 17.24 15.63 3.84
C CYS A 93 17.43 15.10 2.42
N LYS A 94 17.55 16.03 1.45
CA LYS A 94 17.69 15.73 0.02
C LYS A 94 19.15 15.60 -0.45
N ASN A 95 20.10 15.52 0.50
CA ASN A 95 21.51 15.38 0.16
C ASN A 95 21.76 14.04 -0.55
N ASN A 96 22.56 14.05 -1.57
CA ASN A 96 23.05 12.83 -2.21
C ASN A 96 24.24 12.31 -1.42
N PHE A 97 24.08 11.17 -0.76
CA PHE A 97 25.16 10.54 0.01
C PHE A 97 25.92 9.56 -0.86
N THR A 98 27.24 9.58 -0.72
CA THR A 98 28.14 8.50 -1.09
C THR A 98 28.97 8.13 0.13
N GLN A 99 29.44 6.89 0.21
CA GLN A 99 30.24 6.46 1.36
C GLN A 99 31.48 7.33 1.50
N GLU A 100 32.13 7.68 0.39
CA GLU A 100 33.31 8.53 0.35
C GLU A 100 33.08 9.92 0.98
N LEU A 101 31.93 10.56 0.70
CA LEU A 101 31.59 11.87 1.26
C LEU A 101 31.29 11.79 2.76
N ILE A 102 30.78 10.68 3.24
CA ILE A 102 30.54 10.44 4.67
C ILE A 102 31.86 10.24 5.39
N ASP A 103 32.73 9.39 4.86
CA ASP A 103 34.04 9.06 5.44
C ASP A 103 34.96 10.28 5.49
N ASN A 104 34.85 11.14 4.48
CA ASN A 104 35.59 12.41 4.42
C ASN A 104 34.96 13.54 5.25
N HIS A 105 33.94 13.26 6.07
CA HIS A 105 33.24 14.23 6.91
C HIS A 105 32.76 15.48 6.14
N HIS A 106 32.33 15.30 4.88
CA HIS A 106 31.89 16.39 4.00
C HIS A 106 30.66 17.13 4.56
N TYR A 107 29.80 16.44 5.29
CA TYR A 107 28.54 16.98 5.80
C TYR A 107 28.66 17.42 7.27
N LYS A 108 28.00 18.54 7.58
CA LYS A 108 27.88 19.01 8.96
C LYS A 108 26.60 18.48 9.61
N PRO A 109 26.59 18.23 10.94
CA PRO A 109 25.40 17.91 11.68
C PRO A 109 24.32 18.98 11.48
N CYS A 110 23.08 18.56 11.23
CA CYS A 110 21.93 19.46 11.07
C CYS A 110 21.04 19.45 12.31
N LEU A 111 20.05 20.34 12.35
CA LEU A 111 19.10 20.44 13.46
C LEU A 111 18.39 19.09 13.73
N ASN A 112 17.97 18.35 12.68
CA ASN A 112 17.25 17.09 12.85
C ASN A 112 18.08 16.02 13.58
N LEU A 113 19.41 16.04 13.44
CA LEU A 113 20.28 15.19 14.26
C LEU A 113 20.29 15.64 15.72
N HIS A 114 20.41 16.95 15.98
CA HIS A 114 20.46 17.48 17.35
C HIS A 114 19.17 17.26 18.13
N ILE A 115 18.01 17.32 17.46
CA ILE A 115 16.71 17.04 18.09
C ILE A 115 16.28 15.57 18.00
N HIS A 116 17.22 14.69 17.67
CA HIS A 116 17.04 13.22 17.60
C HIS A 116 15.94 12.74 16.63
N ARG A 117 15.59 13.52 15.60
CA ARG A 117 14.69 13.12 14.54
C ARG A 117 15.34 12.29 13.43
N CYS A 118 16.68 12.36 13.31
CA CYS A 118 17.48 11.64 12.32
C CYS A 118 18.58 10.86 13.01
N GLY A 119 18.91 9.66 12.53
CA GLY A 119 19.98 8.80 13.05
C GLY A 119 21.41 9.29 12.75
N GLY A 120 21.57 10.32 11.88
CA GLY A 120 22.86 10.94 11.63
C GLY A 120 23.70 10.21 10.57
N VAL A 121 23.08 9.72 9.52
CA VAL A 121 23.76 9.08 8.38
C VAL A 121 24.87 9.95 7.79
N CYS A 122 24.66 11.28 7.73
CA CYS A 122 25.60 12.24 7.18
C CYS A 122 26.92 12.37 7.95
N VAL A 123 26.97 11.92 9.18
CA VAL A 123 28.14 11.97 10.07
C VAL A 123 28.57 10.56 10.53
N GLY A 124 28.08 9.52 9.86
CA GLY A 124 28.46 8.14 10.12
C GLY A 124 27.99 7.58 11.49
N LYS A 125 26.95 8.19 12.13
CA LYS A 125 26.45 7.70 13.44
C LYS A 125 25.63 6.41 13.32
N ILE A 126 25.11 6.10 12.14
CA ILE A 126 24.39 4.87 11.82
C ILE A 126 25.03 4.24 10.60
N SER A 127 25.28 2.95 10.67
CA SER A 127 25.84 2.18 9.55
C SER A 127 24.80 1.96 8.46
N GLN A 128 25.26 1.64 7.24
CA GLN A 128 24.37 1.27 6.13
C GLN A 128 23.52 0.05 6.49
N GLN A 129 24.12 -0.97 7.12
CA GLN A 129 23.43 -2.19 7.50
C GLN A 129 22.29 -1.92 8.51
N GLU A 130 22.55 -1.14 9.55
CA GLU A 130 21.53 -0.77 10.53
C GLU A 130 20.40 0.04 9.92
N TYR A 131 20.71 0.90 8.94
CA TYR A 131 19.70 1.67 8.24
C TYR A 131 18.85 0.78 7.31
N ASP A 132 19.47 -0.14 6.60
CA ASP A 132 18.80 -1.10 5.72
C ASP A 132 17.89 -2.05 6.52
N ASP A 133 18.29 -2.46 7.72
CA ASP A 133 17.47 -3.23 8.65
C ASP A 133 16.23 -2.43 9.09
N GLN A 134 16.37 -1.12 9.35
CA GLN A 134 15.21 -0.25 9.61
C GLN A 134 14.28 -0.17 8.40
N ILE A 135 14.82 -0.01 7.20
CA ILE A 135 14.01 -0.01 5.96
C ILE A 135 13.29 -1.35 5.78
N ALA A 136 13.92 -2.48 6.07
CA ALA A 136 13.26 -3.80 6.02
C ALA A 136 12.08 -3.90 6.99
N GLN A 137 12.22 -3.38 8.21
CA GLN A 137 11.14 -3.32 9.20
C GLN A 137 10.00 -2.38 8.73
N ILE A 138 10.34 -1.25 8.12
CA ILE A 138 9.35 -0.33 7.53
C ILE A 138 8.59 -1.01 6.39
N VAL A 139 9.27 -1.76 5.53
CA VAL A 139 8.61 -2.57 4.49
C VAL A 139 7.61 -3.55 5.10
N THR A 140 7.96 -4.19 6.22
CA THR A 140 7.06 -5.10 6.96
C THR A 140 5.81 -4.36 7.46
N ILE A 141 5.96 -3.14 8.00
CA ILE A 141 4.83 -2.28 8.40
C ILE A 141 3.96 -1.91 7.18
N LEU A 142 4.58 -1.46 6.08
CA LEU A 142 3.88 -1.04 4.87
C LEU A 142 3.16 -2.19 4.15
N LYS A 143 3.61 -3.42 4.37
CA LYS A 143 2.94 -4.65 3.92
C LYS A 143 1.87 -5.15 4.88
N GLY A 144 1.70 -4.56 6.07
CA GLY A 144 0.71 -4.95 7.07
C GLY A 144 1.14 -6.10 8.02
N ASP A 145 2.33 -6.68 7.86
CA ASP A 145 2.84 -7.79 8.67
C ASP A 145 3.31 -7.38 10.08
N VAL A 146 2.53 -6.53 10.74
CA VAL A 146 2.90 -5.90 12.01
C VAL A 146 3.00 -6.89 13.16
N THR A 147 2.18 -7.94 13.13
CA THR A 147 2.21 -8.99 14.15
C THR A 147 3.58 -9.67 14.24
N LYS A 148 4.23 -9.89 13.08
CA LYS A 148 5.59 -10.43 13.02
C LYS A 148 6.58 -9.47 13.68
N LEU A 149 6.51 -8.19 13.34
CA LEU A 149 7.39 -7.15 13.89
C LEU A 149 7.23 -6.98 15.41
N ILE A 150 5.98 -7.00 15.91
CA ILE A 150 5.70 -6.96 17.36
C ILE A 150 6.35 -8.15 18.05
N ARG A 151 6.27 -9.35 17.48
CA ARG A 151 6.91 -10.54 18.03
C ARG A 151 8.43 -10.41 18.09
N GLU A 152 9.04 -9.91 17.03
CA GLU A 152 10.49 -9.64 16.98
C GLU A 152 10.90 -8.59 18.04
N PHE A 153 10.13 -7.51 18.19
CA PHE A 153 10.42 -6.52 19.25
C PHE A 153 10.22 -7.06 20.66
N LYS A 154 9.21 -7.91 20.89
CA LYS A 154 9.04 -8.61 22.19
C LYS A 154 10.24 -9.48 22.52
N GLN A 155 10.79 -10.22 21.55
CA GLN A 155 12.00 -11.02 21.75
C GLN A 155 13.22 -10.16 22.10
N LYS A 156 13.44 -9.06 21.32
CA LYS A 156 14.55 -8.12 21.58
C LYS A 156 14.41 -7.42 22.92
N MET A 157 13.19 -7.08 23.33
CA MET A 157 12.91 -6.49 24.65
C MET A 157 13.31 -7.45 25.77
N LEU A 158 12.95 -8.73 25.67
CA LEU A 158 13.28 -9.76 26.66
C LEU A 158 14.80 -10.01 26.71
N SER A 159 15.47 -10.06 25.57
CA SER A 159 16.94 -10.19 25.51
C SER A 159 17.63 -9.01 26.21
N ALA A 160 17.24 -7.78 25.85
CA ALA A 160 17.79 -6.57 26.49
C ALA A 160 17.55 -6.56 28.01
N ALA A 161 16.38 -7.00 28.48
CA ALA A 161 16.08 -7.10 29.91
C ALA A 161 16.95 -8.15 30.59
N SER A 162 17.21 -9.32 29.95
CA SER A 162 18.09 -10.36 30.50
C SER A 162 19.56 -9.90 30.61
N GLU A 163 19.97 -8.99 29.73
CA GLU A 163 21.29 -8.34 29.73
C GLU A 163 21.36 -7.13 30.68
N LEU A 164 20.31 -6.88 31.45
CA LEU A 164 20.14 -5.72 32.36
C LEU A 164 20.18 -4.35 31.63
N ASN A 165 19.97 -4.33 30.31
CA ASN A 165 19.87 -3.11 29.52
C ASN A 165 18.41 -2.62 29.50
N PHE A 166 18.01 -2.03 30.62
CA PHE A 166 16.61 -1.59 30.81
C PHE A 166 16.21 -0.41 29.91
N GLU A 167 17.14 0.44 29.51
CA GLU A 167 16.87 1.55 28.59
C GLU A 167 16.47 1.01 27.20
N LEU A 168 17.22 0.03 26.68
CA LEU A 168 16.91 -0.60 25.41
C LEU A 168 15.61 -1.42 25.48
N ALA A 169 15.40 -2.13 26.60
CA ALA A 169 14.15 -2.85 26.82
C ALA A 169 12.93 -1.92 26.85
N GLN A 170 13.07 -0.76 27.49
CA GLN A 170 12.02 0.27 27.51
C GLN A 170 11.75 0.89 26.13
N ASP A 171 12.78 1.12 25.30
CA ASP A 171 12.61 1.58 23.91
C ASP A 171 11.80 0.58 23.09
N TYR A 172 12.12 -0.73 23.17
CA TYR A 172 11.33 -1.75 22.49
C TYR A 172 9.89 -1.83 23.00
N LYS A 173 9.66 -1.68 24.30
CA LYS A 173 8.32 -1.65 24.88
C LYS A 173 7.51 -0.48 24.29
N GLN A 174 8.06 0.72 24.23
CA GLN A 174 7.40 1.88 23.63
C GLN A 174 7.08 1.67 22.15
N ARG A 175 7.99 1.06 21.40
CA ARG A 175 7.74 0.72 19.97
C ARG A 175 6.60 -0.28 19.81
N ILE A 176 6.51 -1.28 20.67
CA ILE A 176 5.41 -2.25 20.69
C ILE A 176 4.09 -1.53 20.98
N GLU A 177 4.03 -0.69 22.00
CA GLU A 177 2.83 0.09 22.37
C GLU A 177 2.37 1.00 21.23
N LEU A 178 3.30 1.67 20.53
CA LEU A 178 2.99 2.52 19.36
C LEU A 178 2.36 1.70 18.23
N LEU A 179 2.92 0.52 17.93
CA LEU A 179 2.39 -0.37 16.92
C LEU A 179 1.00 -0.90 17.32
N GLU A 180 0.85 -1.44 18.52
CA GLU A 180 -0.41 -1.98 19.01
C GLU A 180 -1.51 -0.91 19.03
N ASN A 181 -1.21 0.32 19.49
CA ASN A 181 -2.15 1.45 19.50
C ASN A 181 -2.55 1.92 18.11
N HIS A 182 -1.64 1.89 17.14
CA HIS A 182 -1.96 2.27 15.76
C HIS A 182 -2.89 1.24 15.11
N TYR A 183 -2.60 -0.05 15.31
CA TYR A 183 -3.36 -1.12 14.71
C TYR A 183 -4.65 -1.45 15.44
N SER A 184 -4.77 -1.21 16.74
CA SER A 184 -6.05 -1.35 17.46
C SER A 184 -7.09 -0.33 17.01
N LYS A 185 -6.67 0.80 16.45
CA LYS A 185 -7.56 1.81 15.85
C LYS A 185 -7.94 1.49 14.39
N SER A 186 -7.20 0.61 13.72
CA SER A 186 -7.62 0.04 12.44
C SER A 186 -8.76 -0.94 12.71
N LEU A 187 -9.79 -0.93 11.86
CA LEU A 187 -10.88 -1.92 11.95
C LEU A 187 -10.28 -3.33 11.82
N VAL A 188 -10.04 -3.97 12.97
CA VAL A 188 -9.64 -5.37 13.06
C VAL A 188 -10.86 -6.19 12.71
N VAL A 189 -10.83 -6.85 11.57
CA VAL A 189 -11.96 -7.64 11.10
C VAL A 189 -11.95 -9.02 11.73
N ASN A 190 -10.90 -9.76 11.60
CA ASN A 190 -10.64 -11.06 12.24
C ASN A 190 -9.17 -11.45 12.01
N PRO A 191 -8.38 -11.75 13.07
CA PRO A 191 -6.98 -12.16 12.92
C PRO A 191 -6.77 -13.46 12.13
N ALA A 192 -7.83 -14.28 11.97
CA ALA A 192 -7.77 -15.52 11.19
C ALA A 192 -7.84 -15.28 9.68
N ILE A 193 -8.29 -14.09 9.24
CA ILE A 193 -8.31 -13.72 7.83
C ILE A 193 -6.94 -13.15 7.48
N SER A 194 -6.20 -13.88 6.65
CA SER A 194 -4.88 -13.45 6.18
C SER A 194 -5.00 -12.48 4.98
N ASP A 195 -4.39 -12.77 3.87
CA ASP A 195 -4.31 -11.88 2.71
C ASP A 195 -5.54 -12.03 1.81
N VAL A 196 -6.48 -11.07 1.88
CA VAL A 196 -7.73 -11.09 1.12
C VAL A 196 -8.02 -9.73 0.52
N ASP A 197 -8.40 -9.69 -0.74
CA ASP A 197 -8.96 -8.52 -1.41
C ASP A 197 -10.48 -8.65 -1.51
N VAL A 198 -11.21 -7.58 -1.22
CA VAL A 198 -12.68 -7.54 -1.28
C VAL A 198 -13.11 -6.49 -2.28
N PHE A 199 -13.97 -6.87 -3.22
CA PHE A 199 -14.56 -5.97 -4.20
C PHE A 199 -16.07 -5.94 -4.03
N THR A 200 -16.64 -4.74 -4.07
CA THR A 200 -18.10 -4.54 -4.09
C THR A 200 -18.48 -3.48 -5.09
N LEU A 201 -19.66 -3.64 -5.68
CA LEU A 201 -20.26 -2.68 -6.58
C LEU A 201 -21.69 -2.37 -6.11
N ILE A 202 -22.05 -1.10 -6.18
CA ILE A 202 -23.44 -0.62 -5.97
C ILE A 202 -23.83 0.13 -7.24
N PHE A 203 -24.97 -0.23 -7.81
CA PHE A 203 -25.51 0.38 -9.01
C PHE A 203 -26.67 1.29 -8.63
N ASP A 204 -26.58 2.56 -9.04
CA ASP A 204 -27.65 3.56 -8.86
C ASP A 204 -27.92 4.27 -10.21
N GLY A 205 -28.83 3.71 -10.96
CA GLY A 205 -29.11 4.15 -12.33
C GLY A 205 -27.88 4.05 -13.24
N ALA A 206 -27.39 5.18 -13.70
CA ALA A 206 -26.19 5.26 -14.55
C ALA A 206 -24.88 5.33 -13.74
N ASP A 207 -24.95 5.57 -12.44
CA ASP A 207 -23.79 5.70 -11.58
C ASP A 207 -23.47 4.35 -10.92
N VAL A 208 -22.20 3.98 -10.89
CA VAL A 208 -21.69 2.77 -10.26
C VAL A 208 -20.63 3.14 -9.24
N PHE A 209 -20.84 2.72 -8.01
CA PHE A 209 -19.92 2.95 -6.91
C PHE A 209 -19.21 1.63 -6.57
N GLY A 210 -17.88 1.63 -6.76
CA GLY A 210 -17.03 0.49 -6.42
C GLY A 210 -16.25 0.75 -5.14
N ASN A 211 -16.21 -0.23 -4.24
CA ASN A 211 -15.33 -0.22 -3.09
C ASN A 211 -14.39 -1.42 -3.13
N PHE A 212 -13.11 -1.17 -2.92
CA PHE A 212 -12.05 -2.15 -2.78
C PHE A 212 -11.48 -2.07 -1.38
N LEU A 213 -11.35 -3.22 -0.70
CA LEU A 213 -10.66 -3.36 0.57
C LEU A 213 -9.55 -4.40 0.43
N ARG A 214 -8.36 -4.08 0.92
CA ARG A 214 -7.29 -5.06 1.12
C ARG A 214 -7.13 -5.34 2.59
N ILE A 215 -7.27 -6.61 2.95
CA ILE A 215 -7.11 -7.08 4.32
C ILE A 215 -5.83 -7.89 4.39
N GLN A 216 -4.99 -7.58 5.38
CA GLN A 216 -3.76 -8.31 5.65
C GLN A 216 -3.60 -8.51 7.15
N SER A 217 -3.31 -9.74 7.56
CA SER A 217 -3.18 -10.10 8.99
C SER A 217 -4.37 -9.64 9.86
N GLY A 218 -5.59 -9.71 9.31
CA GLY A 218 -6.84 -9.33 9.98
C GLY A 218 -7.12 -7.83 10.05
N ALA A 219 -6.30 -6.99 9.45
CA ALA A 219 -6.50 -5.53 9.42
C ALA A 219 -6.75 -5.03 8.00
N ILE A 220 -7.63 -4.03 7.85
CA ILE A 220 -7.81 -3.33 6.58
C ILE A 220 -6.62 -2.40 6.37
N ILE A 221 -5.73 -2.75 5.45
CA ILE A 221 -4.54 -1.95 5.13
C ILE A 221 -4.77 -0.97 3.99
N GLN A 222 -5.78 -1.22 3.17
CA GLN A 222 -6.10 -0.37 2.03
C GLN A 222 -7.61 -0.37 1.78
N SER A 223 -8.16 0.81 1.48
CA SER A 223 -9.53 0.99 1.03
C SER A 223 -9.55 2.01 -0.09
N LEU A 224 -10.22 1.71 -1.19
CA LEU A 224 -10.36 2.60 -2.35
C LEU A 224 -11.80 2.64 -2.78
N ASN A 225 -12.35 3.85 -2.92
CA ASN A 225 -13.66 4.08 -3.48
C ASN A 225 -13.49 4.64 -4.88
N VAL A 226 -14.23 4.10 -5.83
CA VAL A 226 -14.26 4.55 -7.21
C VAL A 226 -15.69 4.81 -7.64
N GLU A 227 -15.88 5.80 -8.48
CA GLU A 227 -17.18 6.17 -9.04
C GLU A 227 -17.07 6.12 -10.56
N TYR A 228 -17.97 5.40 -11.18
CA TYR A 228 -18.07 5.27 -12.63
C TYR A 228 -19.42 5.78 -13.10
N LYS A 229 -19.45 6.34 -14.29
CA LYS A 229 -20.71 6.71 -14.96
C LYS A 229 -20.90 5.83 -16.19
N MET A 230 -21.89 4.98 -16.14
CA MET A 230 -22.27 4.14 -17.25
C MET A 230 -23.11 4.96 -18.25
N ARG A 231 -22.72 4.96 -19.52
CA ARG A 231 -23.53 5.52 -20.63
C ARG A 231 -24.01 4.46 -21.61
N ILE A 232 -23.43 3.27 -21.53
CA ILE A 232 -23.78 2.11 -22.35
C ILE A 232 -24.25 1.04 -21.38
N GLU A 233 -25.28 0.29 -21.70
CA GLU A 233 -25.69 -0.89 -20.92
C GLU A 233 -24.58 -1.93 -21.00
N GLU A 234 -23.82 -2.04 -19.93
CA GLU A 234 -22.80 -3.09 -19.72
C GLU A 234 -23.34 -4.07 -18.68
N SER A 235 -22.89 -5.33 -18.75
CA SER A 235 -23.25 -6.31 -17.71
C SER A 235 -22.56 -5.97 -16.39
N GLN A 236 -23.14 -6.39 -15.27
CA GLN A 236 -22.55 -6.18 -13.94
C GLN A 236 -21.20 -6.89 -13.83
N GLU A 237 -21.08 -8.03 -14.47
CA GLU A 237 -19.90 -8.87 -14.54
C GLU A 237 -18.76 -8.17 -15.28
N SER A 238 -19.05 -7.52 -16.42
CA SER A 238 -18.09 -6.69 -17.17
C SER A 238 -17.59 -5.50 -16.34
N VAL A 239 -18.50 -4.82 -15.63
CA VAL A 239 -18.13 -3.70 -14.77
C VAL A 239 -17.20 -4.17 -13.63
N LEU A 240 -17.49 -5.33 -13.03
CA LEU A 240 -16.63 -5.89 -11.99
C LEU A 240 -15.24 -6.24 -12.53
N THR A 241 -15.19 -6.83 -13.72
CA THR A 241 -13.93 -7.15 -14.41
C THR A 241 -13.08 -5.91 -14.65
N LEU A 242 -13.67 -4.83 -15.16
CA LEU A 242 -13.00 -3.54 -15.37
C LEU A 242 -12.51 -2.93 -14.06
N PHE A 243 -13.34 -2.99 -13.00
CA PHE A 243 -12.97 -2.49 -11.69
C PHE A 243 -11.78 -3.25 -11.09
N MET A 244 -11.79 -4.59 -11.16
CA MET A 244 -10.68 -5.42 -10.71
C MET A 244 -9.39 -5.12 -11.49
N GLY A 245 -9.47 -4.93 -12.80
CA GLY A 245 -8.35 -4.52 -13.66
C GLY A 245 -7.79 -3.15 -13.31
N ASP A 246 -8.66 -2.18 -13.02
CA ASP A 246 -8.24 -0.83 -12.56
C ASP A 246 -7.50 -0.89 -11.22
N ILE A 247 -8.00 -1.67 -10.26
CA ILE A 247 -7.33 -1.88 -8.98
C ILE A 247 -5.99 -2.59 -9.18
N LEU A 248 -5.92 -3.63 -10.01
CA LEU A 248 -4.67 -4.32 -10.34
C LEU A 248 -3.63 -3.34 -10.92
N THR A 249 -4.06 -2.46 -11.81
CA THR A 249 -3.18 -1.41 -12.37
C THR A 249 -2.70 -0.42 -11.30
N LYS A 250 -3.60 0.00 -10.41
CA LYS A 250 -3.30 0.96 -9.34
C LYS A 250 -2.41 0.37 -8.24
N THR A 251 -2.58 -0.90 -7.90
CA THR A 251 -1.88 -1.56 -6.78
C THR A 251 -0.70 -2.43 -7.21
N GLY A 252 -0.63 -2.79 -8.49
CA GLY A 252 0.41 -3.65 -9.07
C GLY A 252 0.22 -5.14 -8.80
N SER A 253 -0.69 -5.52 -7.90
CA SER A 253 -0.99 -6.93 -7.56
C SER A 253 -2.34 -7.05 -6.88
N LEU A 254 -2.95 -8.23 -6.95
CA LEU A 254 -4.10 -8.63 -6.13
C LEU A 254 -3.69 -9.75 -5.17
N SER A 255 -4.43 -9.91 -4.07
CA SER A 255 -4.27 -11.03 -3.14
C SER A 255 -4.65 -12.35 -3.81
N LYS A 256 -4.06 -13.48 -3.35
CA LYS A 256 -4.43 -14.80 -3.88
C LYS A 256 -5.90 -15.13 -3.71
N GLU A 257 -6.48 -14.67 -2.60
CA GLU A 257 -7.89 -14.85 -2.29
C GLU A 257 -8.63 -13.53 -2.50
N ILE A 258 -9.71 -13.57 -3.27
CA ILE A 258 -10.52 -12.40 -3.62
C ILE A 258 -11.98 -12.69 -3.30
N ILE A 259 -12.62 -11.79 -2.57
CA ILE A 259 -14.04 -11.83 -2.24
C ILE A 259 -14.78 -10.90 -3.20
N VAL A 260 -15.79 -11.43 -3.88
CA VAL A 260 -16.61 -10.72 -4.86
C VAL A 260 -18.09 -10.95 -4.59
N PRO A 261 -19.00 -10.03 -4.99
CA PRO A 261 -20.44 -10.21 -4.84
C PRO A 261 -21.03 -11.19 -5.87
N PHE A 262 -20.41 -11.31 -7.03
CA PHE A 262 -20.72 -12.21 -8.14
C PHE A 262 -19.44 -12.45 -8.96
N LEU A 263 -19.42 -13.43 -9.87
CA LEU A 263 -18.24 -13.70 -10.68
C LEU A 263 -18.06 -12.60 -11.75
N PRO A 264 -16.83 -12.16 -12.02
CA PRO A 264 -16.52 -11.31 -13.16
C PRO A 264 -16.64 -12.12 -14.46
N ASP A 265 -16.73 -11.43 -15.62
CA ASP A 265 -16.77 -12.07 -16.94
C ASP A 265 -15.48 -12.84 -17.26
N ASN A 266 -14.35 -12.38 -16.77
CA ASN A 266 -13.04 -12.95 -17.05
C ASN A 266 -12.48 -13.67 -15.82
N ASP A 267 -11.74 -14.75 -16.07
CA ASP A 267 -10.98 -15.45 -15.04
C ASP A 267 -9.71 -14.66 -14.67
N PHE A 268 -9.48 -14.49 -13.38
CA PHE A 268 -8.24 -13.92 -12.87
C PHE A 268 -7.27 -15.06 -12.50
N GLU A 269 -6.47 -15.49 -13.47
CA GLU A 269 -5.52 -16.60 -13.28
C GLU A 269 -4.60 -16.39 -12.08
N GLY A 270 -4.40 -17.45 -11.30
CA GLY A 270 -3.58 -17.41 -10.08
C GLY A 270 -4.30 -16.85 -8.85
N HIS A 271 -5.58 -16.48 -8.96
CA HIS A 271 -6.41 -15.99 -7.87
C HIS A 271 -7.61 -16.92 -7.62
N THR A 272 -8.03 -17.02 -6.36
CA THR A 272 -9.21 -17.77 -5.95
C THR A 272 -10.34 -16.80 -5.63
N LEU A 273 -11.40 -16.80 -6.45
CA LEU A 273 -12.58 -15.98 -6.27
C LEU A 273 -13.58 -16.65 -5.31
N HIS A 274 -14.08 -15.90 -4.33
CA HIS A 274 -15.10 -16.36 -3.40
C HIS A 274 -16.33 -15.46 -3.41
N ILE A 275 -17.51 -16.07 -3.56
CA ILE A 275 -18.80 -15.45 -3.34
C ILE A 275 -19.32 -15.95 -1.98
N PRO A 276 -19.16 -15.18 -0.89
CA PRO A 276 -19.48 -15.64 0.45
C PRO A 276 -20.99 -15.66 0.67
N GLN A 277 -21.48 -16.76 1.24
CA GLN A 277 -22.89 -16.95 1.62
C GLN A 277 -23.11 -16.73 3.14
N ARG A 278 -22.06 -16.86 3.97
CA ARG A 278 -22.13 -16.77 5.43
C ARG A 278 -20.74 -16.55 6.06
N GLY A 279 -20.73 -16.15 7.34
CA GLY A 279 -19.51 -16.02 8.15
C GLY A 279 -18.72 -14.76 7.88
N ASP A 280 -17.46 -14.73 8.33
CA ASP A 280 -16.63 -13.54 8.36
C ASP A 280 -16.38 -12.92 6.97
N LYS A 281 -16.27 -13.76 5.93
CA LYS A 281 -16.12 -13.28 4.55
C LYS A 281 -17.34 -12.52 4.04
N LEU A 282 -18.57 -12.95 4.43
CA LEU A 282 -19.79 -12.20 4.12
C LEU A 282 -19.81 -10.86 4.87
N SER A 283 -19.41 -10.87 6.15
CA SER A 283 -19.32 -9.63 6.94
C SER A 283 -18.35 -8.62 6.32
N LEU A 284 -17.25 -9.10 5.69
CA LEU A 284 -16.30 -8.27 4.93
C LEU A 284 -16.94 -7.66 3.69
N LEU A 285 -17.71 -8.45 2.94
CA LEU A 285 -18.43 -7.97 1.77
C LEU A 285 -19.47 -6.90 2.15
N GLU A 286 -20.20 -7.12 3.25
CA GLU A 286 -21.15 -6.14 3.80
C GLU A 286 -20.47 -4.87 4.30
N LEU A 287 -19.31 -5.01 4.95
CA LEU A 287 -18.48 -3.87 5.38
C LEU A 287 -18.03 -3.04 4.18
N SER A 288 -17.55 -3.70 3.13
CA SER A 288 -17.17 -3.04 1.89
C SER A 288 -18.33 -2.30 1.22
N ARG A 289 -19.54 -2.85 1.27
CA ARG A 289 -20.75 -2.18 0.74
C ARG A 289 -21.16 -0.92 1.51
N LYS A 290 -20.86 -0.85 2.81
CA LYS A 290 -21.20 0.29 3.67
C LYS A 290 -20.19 1.43 3.59
N ASN A 291 -19.06 1.21 2.96
CA ASN A 291 -17.90 2.12 2.89
C ASN A 291 -17.98 2.98 1.63
#